data_c0682eb495d690a1b9a5213492d09a2a
#
_entry.id   c0682eb495d690a1b9a5213492d09a2a
#
_cell.length_a   1.000
_cell.length_b   1.000
_cell.length_c   1.000
_cell.angle_alpha   90.00
_cell.angle_beta   90.00
_cell.angle_gamma   90.00
#
_symmetry.space_group_name_H-M   'P 1'
#
loop_
_entity.id
_entity.type
_entity.pdbx_description
1 polymer ?
#
loop_
_entity_poly.entity_id
_entity_poly.type
_entity_poly.pdbx_seq_one_letter_code
_entity_poly.pdbx_strand_id
1 'polypeptide(L)'
;MYRAAVLSMLFVLGLLTGCASVSPYSTLTKLDLALSASEGVNRDLHGRPSPIVVRLLELRHPVAFENADFFTLYSRAEQALPKDWVNSEELELRPGERLALKLSVEPQSRYVGVVAAYRDLPHVQWRLVLPVARQRLTRVELMLDESGVRVFTPQARRSEDRHAGS
;
A
#
# COMPACT_ATOMS: atom_id res chain seq x y z
N MET A 1 -41.90 26.87 -44.83
CA MET A 1 -41.07 27.37 -43.71
C MET A 1 -41.09 26.42 -42.49
N TYR A 2 -42.21 25.87 -42.06
CA TYR A 2 -42.30 25.02 -40.87
C TYR A 2 -41.51 23.71 -40.97
N ARG A 3 -41.37 23.10 -42.17
CA ARG A 3 -40.65 21.82 -42.37
C ARG A 3 -39.14 21.95 -42.13
N ALA A 4 -38.56 23.09 -42.48
CA ALA A 4 -37.13 23.33 -42.22
C ALA A 4 -36.83 23.57 -40.72
N ALA A 5 -37.75 24.24 -40.02
CA ALA A 5 -37.62 24.50 -38.60
C ALA A 5 -37.73 23.22 -37.75
N VAL A 6 -38.63 22.29 -38.13
CA VAL A 6 -38.81 21.02 -37.44
C VAL A 6 -37.58 20.10 -37.62
N LEU A 7 -37.00 20.05 -38.85
CA LEU A 7 -35.77 19.28 -39.11
C LEU A 7 -34.56 19.84 -38.36
N SER A 8 -34.45 21.17 -38.24
CA SER A 8 -33.38 21.81 -37.48
C SER A 8 -33.50 21.54 -35.98
N MET A 9 -34.72 21.54 -35.44
CA MET A 9 -35.00 21.25 -34.05
C MET A 9 -34.72 19.78 -33.68
N LEU A 10 -35.04 18.83 -34.56
CA LEU A 10 -34.72 17.41 -34.39
C LEU A 10 -33.20 17.14 -34.44
N PHE A 11 -32.46 17.86 -35.26
CA PHE A 11 -31.01 17.75 -35.34
C PHE A 11 -30.32 18.29 -34.09
N VAL A 12 -30.80 19.37 -33.50
CA VAL A 12 -30.25 19.92 -32.23
C VAL A 12 -30.57 18.99 -31.05
N LEU A 13 -31.74 18.36 -31.02
CA LEU A 13 -32.12 17.41 -29.96
C LEU A 13 -31.28 16.12 -30.00
N GLY A 14 -30.82 15.71 -31.19
CA GLY A 14 -29.97 14.54 -31.37
C GLY A 14 -28.51 14.72 -30.86
N LEU A 15 -28.04 15.95 -30.71
CA LEU A 15 -26.68 16.26 -30.23
C LEU A 15 -26.55 16.26 -28.71
N LEU A 16 -27.65 16.17 -27.97
CA LEU A 16 -27.66 16.18 -26.49
C LEU A 16 -27.57 14.80 -25.84
N THR A 17 -27.58 13.71 -26.61
CA THR A 17 -27.53 12.34 -26.08
C THR A 17 -26.12 11.77 -25.93
N GLY A 18 -25.08 12.58 -26.10
CA GLY A 18 -23.67 12.17 -26.15
C GLY A 18 -22.87 12.25 -24.84
N CYS A 19 -23.49 12.12 -23.67
CA CYS A 19 -22.77 12.02 -22.41
C CYS A 19 -23.15 10.74 -21.65
N ALA A 20 -22.81 9.60 -22.24
CA ALA A 20 -22.99 8.32 -21.57
C ALA A 20 -21.69 7.86 -20.94
N SER A 21 -21.75 7.69 -19.63
CA SER A 21 -20.93 6.77 -18.82
C SER A 21 -19.43 7.03 -18.75
N VAL A 22 -19.04 8.11 -18.11
CA VAL A 22 -17.85 8.03 -17.26
C VAL A 22 -18.28 7.26 -16.01
N SER A 23 -18.06 5.95 -16.01
CA SER A 23 -18.27 5.14 -14.81
C SER A 23 -17.24 5.60 -13.75
N PRO A 24 -17.65 6.22 -12.65
CA PRO A 24 -16.72 6.65 -11.61
C PRO A 24 -16.20 5.49 -10.76
N TYR A 25 -16.62 4.28 -11.06
CA TYR A 25 -16.24 3.08 -10.30
C TYR A 25 -15.04 2.40 -10.96
N SER A 26 -13.86 2.64 -10.41
CA SER A 26 -12.70 1.81 -10.71
C SER A 26 -12.98 0.38 -10.23
N THR A 27 -12.95 -0.60 -11.13
CA THR A 27 -13.02 -2.03 -10.78
C THR A 27 -11.72 -2.55 -10.20
N LEU A 28 -10.68 -1.71 -10.12
CA LEU A 28 -9.36 -2.06 -9.62
C LEU A 28 -9.28 -1.91 -8.11
N THR A 29 -8.66 -2.88 -7.46
CA THR A 29 -8.20 -2.75 -6.07
C THR A 29 -6.89 -1.96 -6.11
N LYS A 30 -6.80 -0.88 -5.34
CA LYS A 30 -5.63 0.00 -5.32
C LYS A 30 -5.10 0.16 -3.91
N LEU A 31 -3.78 0.24 -3.79
CA LEU A 31 -3.09 0.53 -2.55
C LEU A 31 -2.15 1.73 -2.76
N ASP A 32 -2.46 2.84 -2.10
CA ASP A 32 -1.52 3.97 -1.94
C ASP A 32 -0.72 3.70 -0.66
N LEU A 33 0.54 3.35 -0.84
CA LEU A 33 1.45 2.98 0.24
C LEU A 33 2.55 4.03 0.36
N ALA A 34 2.60 4.74 1.48
CA ALA A 34 3.72 5.60 1.84
C ALA A 34 4.63 4.87 2.82
N LEU A 35 5.91 4.82 2.50
CA LEU A 35 6.97 4.21 3.31
C LEU A 35 7.92 5.32 3.77
N SER A 36 8.27 5.33 5.04
CA SER A 36 9.24 6.26 5.61
C SER A 36 10.27 5.48 6.43
N ALA A 37 11.54 5.53 6.04
CA ALA A 37 12.64 4.98 6.82
C ALA A 37 13.21 6.05 7.75
N SER A 38 13.39 5.72 9.03
CA SER A 38 14.06 6.63 9.97
C SER A 38 15.54 6.77 9.63
N GLU A 39 16.17 7.85 10.11
CA GLU A 39 17.62 8.05 9.99
C GLU A 39 18.43 6.92 10.66
N GLY A 40 17.86 6.26 11.66
CA GLY A 40 18.48 5.15 12.39
C GLY A 40 18.10 3.76 11.93
N VAL A 41 17.41 3.61 10.77
CA VAL A 41 16.90 2.31 10.31
C VAL A 41 18.03 1.29 10.09
N ASN A 42 17.74 0.01 10.38
CA ASN A 42 18.57 -1.15 10.01
C ASN A 42 20.04 -1.02 10.38
N ARG A 43 20.36 -0.69 11.64
CA ARG A 43 21.73 -0.48 12.11
C ARG A 43 22.60 -1.74 11.96
N ASP A 44 23.85 -1.52 11.59
CA ASP A 44 24.88 -2.57 11.60
C ASP A 44 25.44 -2.80 13.02
N LEU A 45 26.37 -3.77 13.15
CA LEU A 45 27.01 -4.10 14.42
C LEU A 45 27.83 -2.94 15.04
N HIS A 46 28.11 -1.91 14.27
CA HIS A 46 28.78 -0.69 14.71
C HIS A 46 27.80 0.47 14.97
N GLY A 47 26.49 0.18 14.94
CA GLY A 47 25.44 1.19 15.15
C GLY A 47 25.19 2.12 13.96
N ARG A 48 25.79 1.85 12.78
CA ARG A 48 25.63 2.68 11.59
C ARG A 48 24.34 2.30 10.85
N PRO A 49 23.49 3.29 10.51
CA PRO A 49 22.32 3.06 9.68
C PRO A 49 22.70 2.44 8.32
N SER A 50 21.84 1.57 7.82
CA SER A 50 22.05 0.89 6.55
C SER A 50 20.75 0.88 5.73
N PRO A 51 20.82 0.80 4.41
CA PRO A 51 19.65 0.57 3.58
C PRO A 51 18.89 -0.69 4.01
N ILE A 52 17.57 -0.67 3.80
CA ILE A 52 16.69 -1.79 4.11
C ILE A 52 15.88 -2.21 2.89
N VAL A 53 15.90 -3.50 2.60
CA VAL A 53 15.06 -4.09 1.57
C VAL A 53 13.70 -4.42 2.17
N VAL A 54 12.66 -4.05 1.44
CA VAL A 54 11.26 -4.35 1.78
C VAL A 54 10.64 -5.14 0.64
N ARG A 55 10.03 -6.27 0.96
CA ARG A 55 9.23 -7.05 0.01
C ARG A 55 7.76 -6.90 0.34
N LEU A 56 6.97 -6.63 -0.68
CA LEU A 56 5.52 -6.59 -0.63
C LEU A 56 5.00 -7.87 -1.29
N LEU A 57 4.25 -8.67 -0.55
CA LEU A 57 3.68 -9.92 -1.04
C LEU A 57 2.16 -9.81 -1.10
N GLU A 58 1.59 -9.92 -2.27
CA GLU A 58 0.14 -10.00 -2.43
C GLU A 58 -0.36 -11.39 -2.04
N LEU A 59 -1.35 -11.43 -1.14
CA LEU A 59 -1.82 -12.66 -0.52
C LEU A 59 -3.35 -12.80 -0.61
N ARG A 60 -3.81 -14.06 -0.80
CA ARG A 60 -5.23 -14.42 -0.65
C ARG A 60 -5.64 -14.47 0.82
N HIS A 61 -4.82 -15.13 1.66
CA HIS A 61 -5.03 -15.25 3.09
C HIS A 61 -3.70 -14.99 3.84
N PRO A 62 -3.74 -14.46 5.07
CA PRO A 62 -2.53 -14.04 5.78
C PRO A 62 -1.91 -15.15 6.63
N VAL A 63 -2.68 -16.19 7.01
CA VAL A 63 -2.31 -17.14 8.07
C VAL A 63 -0.99 -17.87 7.80
N ALA A 64 -0.79 -18.36 6.58
CA ALA A 64 0.47 -19.04 6.22
C ALA A 64 1.67 -18.08 6.27
N PHE A 65 1.47 -16.84 5.81
CA PHE A 65 2.48 -15.78 5.89
C PHE A 65 2.84 -15.43 7.34
N GLU A 66 1.86 -15.29 8.22
CA GLU A 66 2.08 -14.95 9.63
C GLU A 66 2.84 -16.04 10.40
N ASN A 67 2.75 -17.29 9.96
CA ASN A 67 3.41 -18.43 10.61
C ASN A 67 4.74 -18.86 9.97
N ALA A 68 5.07 -18.34 8.78
CA ALA A 68 6.33 -18.69 8.11
C ALA A 68 7.52 -17.92 8.72
N ASP A 69 8.71 -18.51 8.64
CA ASP A 69 9.95 -17.84 9.05
C ASP A 69 10.42 -16.79 8.02
N PHE A 70 11.29 -15.88 8.47
CA PHE A 70 11.81 -14.81 7.65
C PHE A 70 12.50 -15.30 6.37
N PHE A 71 13.44 -16.25 6.52
CA PHE A 71 14.26 -16.68 5.38
C PHE A 71 13.44 -17.38 4.32
N THR A 72 12.44 -18.12 4.73
CA THR A 72 11.50 -18.78 3.82
C THR A 72 10.65 -17.75 3.06
N LEU A 73 10.10 -16.74 3.73
CA LEU A 73 9.34 -15.67 3.09
C LEU A 73 10.23 -14.80 2.20
N TYR A 74 11.45 -14.50 2.66
CA TYR A 74 12.34 -13.62 1.92
C TYR A 74 12.89 -14.27 0.65
N SER A 75 13.27 -15.54 0.69
CA SER A 75 13.92 -16.21 -0.45
C SER A 75 12.99 -17.03 -1.33
N ARG A 76 11.87 -17.55 -0.81
CA ARG A 76 11.03 -18.55 -1.47
C ARG A 76 9.54 -18.37 -1.19
N ALA A 77 9.05 -17.13 -1.14
CA ALA A 77 7.67 -16.84 -0.77
C ALA A 77 6.63 -17.61 -1.60
N GLU A 78 6.79 -17.67 -2.92
CA GLU A 78 5.89 -18.40 -3.82
C GLU A 78 5.79 -19.89 -3.46
N GLN A 79 6.93 -20.52 -3.17
CA GLN A 79 6.98 -21.95 -2.80
C GLN A 79 6.47 -22.19 -1.38
N ALA A 80 6.72 -21.24 -0.48
CA ALA A 80 6.29 -21.31 0.92
C ALA A 80 4.78 -21.09 1.09
N LEU A 81 4.18 -20.30 0.21
CA LEU A 81 2.79 -19.88 0.27
C LEU A 81 1.99 -20.31 -0.99
N PRO A 82 2.05 -21.58 -1.42
CA PRO A 82 1.57 -21.99 -2.75
C PRO A 82 0.07 -21.74 -2.98
N LYS A 83 -0.72 -21.66 -1.91
CA LYS A 83 -2.17 -21.40 -1.97
C LYS A 83 -2.50 -19.91 -1.83
N ASP A 84 -1.65 -19.16 -1.16
CA ASP A 84 -1.94 -17.80 -0.72
C ASP A 84 -1.15 -16.75 -1.49
N TRP A 85 0.04 -17.06 -1.99
CA TRP A 85 0.86 -16.16 -2.79
C TRP A 85 0.17 -15.81 -4.13
N VAL A 86 0.24 -14.55 -4.51
CA VAL A 86 -0.31 -14.03 -5.76
C VAL A 86 0.77 -13.33 -6.57
N ASN A 87 1.44 -12.36 -5.97
CA ASN A 87 2.46 -11.54 -6.60
C ASN A 87 3.43 -11.00 -5.55
N SER A 88 4.57 -10.48 -5.97
CA SER A 88 5.51 -9.81 -5.06
C SER A 88 6.28 -8.70 -5.76
N GLU A 89 6.55 -7.63 -5.00
CA GLU A 89 7.44 -6.54 -5.38
C GLU A 89 8.53 -6.38 -4.33
N GLU A 90 9.70 -5.90 -4.75
CA GLU A 90 10.84 -5.63 -3.88
C GLU A 90 11.31 -4.20 -4.11
N LEU A 91 11.63 -3.52 -3.03
CA LEU A 91 12.14 -2.16 -3.02
C LEU A 91 13.19 -1.98 -1.93
N GLU A 92 14.05 -0.99 -2.10
CA GLU A 92 15.05 -0.62 -1.11
C GLU A 92 14.81 0.82 -0.65
N LEU A 93 14.93 1.07 0.65
CA LEU A 93 14.93 2.41 1.22
C LEU A 93 16.25 2.67 1.92
N ARG A 94 16.78 3.89 1.73
CA ARG A 94 17.93 4.42 2.47
C ARG A 94 17.47 5.02 3.80
N PRO A 95 18.37 5.15 4.78
CA PRO A 95 18.08 5.90 5.99
C PRO A 95 17.57 7.32 5.67
N GLY A 96 16.47 7.73 6.31
CA GLY A 96 15.80 9.01 6.08
C GLY A 96 14.93 9.10 4.82
N GLU A 97 14.90 8.06 3.98
CA GLU A 97 14.17 8.09 2.72
C GLU A 97 12.67 7.94 2.92
N ARG A 98 11.91 8.58 2.05
CA ARG A 98 10.46 8.43 1.93
C ARG A 98 10.10 8.04 0.51
N LEU A 99 9.23 7.05 0.37
CA LEU A 99 8.77 6.53 -0.90
C LEU A 99 7.24 6.43 -0.88
N ALA A 100 6.60 6.92 -1.95
CA ALA A 100 5.17 6.79 -2.16
C ALA A 100 4.90 5.91 -3.38
N LEU A 101 4.14 4.84 -3.19
CA LEU A 101 3.78 3.87 -4.21
C LEU A 101 2.28 3.88 -4.44
N LYS A 102 1.89 3.77 -5.70
CA LYS A 102 0.50 3.57 -6.13
C LYS A 102 0.40 2.22 -6.82
N LEU A 103 -0.03 1.23 -6.09
CA LEU A 103 -0.07 -0.16 -6.55
C LEU A 103 -1.48 -0.52 -7.03
N SER A 104 -1.53 -1.23 -8.15
CA SER A 104 -2.73 -1.96 -8.56
C SER A 104 -2.60 -3.39 -8.05
N VAL A 105 -3.46 -3.77 -7.14
CA VAL A 105 -3.44 -5.07 -6.47
C VAL A 105 -4.30 -6.06 -7.27
N GLU A 106 -3.79 -7.26 -7.44
CA GLU A 106 -4.46 -8.32 -8.18
C GLU A 106 -5.87 -8.63 -7.63
N PRO A 107 -6.87 -8.92 -8.48
CA PRO A 107 -8.26 -9.09 -8.06
C PRO A 107 -8.49 -10.17 -6.99
N GLN A 108 -7.64 -11.19 -6.95
CA GLN A 108 -7.70 -12.27 -5.97
C GLN A 108 -7.04 -11.93 -4.64
N SER A 109 -6.23 -10.89 -4.58
CA SER A 109 -5.53 -10.48 -3.36
C SER A 109 -6.49 -9.82 -2.37
N ARG A 110 -6.28 -10.11 -1.09
CA ARG A 110 -7.02 -9.56 0.04
C ARG A 110 -6.13 -8.90 1.06
N TYR A 111 -4.85 -9.24 1.01
CA TYR A 111 -3.84 -8.75 1.94
C TYR A 111 -2.56 -8.44 1.19
N VAL A 112 -1.79 -7.52 1.73
CA VAL A 112 -0.39 -7.30 1.36
C VAL A 112 0.46 -7.58 2.59
N GLY A 113 1.26 -8.64 2.51
CA GLY A 113 2.29 -8.93 3.49
C GLY A 113 3.52 -8.06 3.22
N VAL A 114 4.01 -7.42 4.25
CA VAL A 114 5.24 -6.62 4.21
C VAL A 114 6.33 -7.38 4.94
N VAL A 115 7.47 -7.61 4.29
CA VAL A 115 8.67 -8.24 4.88
C VAL A 115 9.82 -7.26 4.76
N ALA A 116 10.36 -6.81 5.88
CA ALA A 116 11.48 -5.89 5.93
C ALA A 116 12.75 -6.61 6.39
N ALA A 117 13.82 -6.53 5.59
CA ALA A 117 15.06 -7.27 5.80
C ALA A 117 15.98 -6.57 6.81
N TYR A 118 15.54 -6.56 8.06
CA TYR A 118 16.37 -6.07 9.17
C TYR A 118 17.53 -7.00 9.46
N ARG A 119 18.64 -6.45 9.91
CA ARG A 119 19.81 -7.21 10.36
C ARG A 119 19.57 -7.90 11.71
N ASP A 120 18.85 -7.25 12.60
CA ASP A 120 18.53 -7.72 13.96
C ASP A 120 17.12 -8.33 14.04
N LEU A 121 16.85 -9.33 13.21
CA LEU A 121 15.53 -9.99 13.12
C LEU A 121 14.93 -10.44 14.47
N PRO A 122 15.71 -10.96 15.45
CA PRO A 122 15.13 -11.43 16.70
C PRO A 122 14.50 -10.33 17.57
N HIS A 123 14.92 -9.06 17.38
CA HIS A 123 14.54 -7.97 18.28
C HIS A 123 13.64 -6.92 17.62
N VAL A 124 13.25 -7.12 16.36
CA VAL A 124 12.47 -6.15 15.60
C VAL A 124 11.19 -6.76 15.01
N GLN A 125 10.19 -5.92 14.81
CA GLN A 125 9.01 -6.27 14.03
C GLN A 125 9.35 -6.23 12.54
N TRP A 126 9.76 -7.35 11.96
CA TRP A 126 10.22 -7.42 10.57
C TRP A 126 9.11 -7.71 9.56
N ARG A 127 7.90 -8.06 10.01
CA ARG A 127 6.75 -8.32 9.13
C ARG A 127 5.47 -7.65 9.60
N LEU A 128 4.57 -7.41 8.65
CA LEU A 128 3.27 -6.78 8.87
C LEU A 128 2.29 -7.27 7.80
N VAL A 129 1.01 -7.36 8.14
CA VAL A 129 -0.07 -7.68 7.19
C VAL A 129 -1.00 -6.47 7.05
N LEU A 130 -1.27 -6.08 5.82
CA LEU A 130 -2.18 -5.00 5.47
C LEU A 130 -3.41 -5.58 4.77
N PRO A 131 -4.63 -5.43 5.30
CA PRO A 131 -5.83 -5.77 4.56
C PRO A 131 -6.07 -4.76 3.43
N VAL A 132 -6.46 -5.24 2.25
CA VAL A 132 -6.81 -4.40 1.10
C VAL A 132 -8.28 -4.59 0.74
N ALA A 133 -9.00 -3.49 0.63
CA ALA A 133 -10.41 -3.50 0.29
C ALA A 133 -10.61 -3.68 -1.23
N ARG A 134 -11.40 -4.68 -1.62
CA ARG A 134 -11.71 -4.95 -3.04
C ARG A 134 -12.35 -3.74 -3.71
N GLN A 135 -11.92 -3.47 -4.94
CA GLN A 135 -12.50 -2.40 -5.79
C GLN A 135 -12.53 -1.03 -5.10
N ARG A 136 -11.58 -0.81 -4.21
CA ARG A 136 -11.43 0.44 -3.45
C ARG A 136 -9.97 0.82 -3.38
N LEU A 137 -9.75 2.08 -3.03
CA LEU A 137 -8.45 2.60 -2.68
C LEU A 137 -8.22 2.44 -1.18
N THR A 138 -7.21 1.68 -0.82
CA THR A 138 -6.66 1.60 0.54
C THR A 138 -5.47 2.53 0.64
N ARG A 139 -5.38 3.35 1.69
CA ARG A 139 -4.22 4.22 1.96
C ARG A 139 -3.59 3.80 3.27
N VAL A 140 -2.29 3.58 3.24
CA VAL A 140 -1.52 3.17 4.42
C VAL A 140 -0.19 3.90 4.42
N GLU A 141 0.22 4.36 5.60
CA GLU A 141 1.55 4.88 5.85
C GLU A 141 2.31 3.92 6.76
N LEU A 142 3.51 3.54 6.37
CA LEU A 142 4.39 2.68 7.15
C LEU A 142 5.63 3.45 7.58
N MET A 143 6.03 3.23 8.83
CA MET A 143 7.30 3.66 9.38
C MET A 143 8.20 2.44 9.56
N LEU A 144 9.42 2.54 9.06
CA LEU A 144 10.51 1.61 9.32
C LEU A 144 11.53 2.32 10.21
N ASP A 145 11.67 1.86 11.44
CA ASP A 145 12.64 2.41 12.38
C ASP A 145 13.47 1.29 13.06
N GLU A 146 14.15 1.60 14.13
CA GLU A 146 15.00 0.64 14.87
C GLU A 146 14.19 -0.48 15.54
N SER A 147 12.89 -0.27 15.76
CA SER A 147 11.97 -1.26 16.37
C SER A 147 11.33 -2.18 15.34
N GLY A 148 11.40 -1.81 14.05
CA GLY A 148 10.82 -2.58 12.97
C GLY A 148 9.87 -1.80 12.08
N VAL A 149 9.05 -2.54 11.32
CA VAL A 149 8.01 -1.99 10.45
C VAL A 149 6.68 -1.90 11.20
N ARG A 150 6.00 -0.76 11.10
CA ARG A 150 4.69 -0.52 11.72
C ARG A 150 3.82 0.41 10.90
N VAL A 151 2.51 0.33 11.08
CA VAL A 151 1.59 1.31 10.52
C VAL A 151 1.79 2.63 11.25
N PHE A 152 2.06 3.68 10.50
CA PHE A 152 2.10 5.03 11.03
C PHE A 152 0.67 5.53 11.15
N THR A 153 0.18 5.60 12.37
CA THR A 153 -1.06 6.32 12.69
C THR A 153 -0.65 7.71 13.13
N PRO A 154 -1.03 8.78 12.43
CA PRO A 154 -0.80 10.13 12.92
C PRO A 154 -1.56 10.29 14.23
N GLN A 155 -0.90 10.00 15.35
CA GLN A 155 -1.48 10.19 16.65
C GLN A 155 -1.56 11.68 16.91
N ALA A 156 -2.81 12.14 17.02
CA ALA A 156 -3.25 13.46 17.39
C ALA A 156 -2.21 14.26 18.19
N ARG A 157 -1.56 15.18 17.50
CA ARG A 157 -0.88 16.34 18.10
C ARG A 157 -1.90 17.29 18.81
N ARG A 158 -3.06 16.75 19.17
CA ARG A 158 -4.24 17.51 19.65
C ARG A 158 -4.39 17.51 21.17
N SER A 159 -3.50 16.88 21.92
CA SER A 159 -3.59 16.84 23.39
C SER A 159 -2.65 17.80 24.12
N GLU A 160 -1.62 18.33 23.48
CA GLU A 160 -0.67 19.23 24.14
C GLU A 160 -1.08 20.71 24.07
N ASP A 161 -1.81 21.15 23.04
CA ASP A 161 -2.22 22.56 22.93
C ASP A 161 -3.42 22.94 23.81
N ARG A 162 -4.02 22.02 24.54
CA ARG A 162 -5.15 22.30 25.43
C ARG A 162 -4.76 22.59 26.88
N HIS A 163 -3.49 22.40 27.26
CA HIS A 163 -3.01 22.68 28.60
C HIS A 163 -2.07 23.88 28.71
N ALA A 164 -1.82 24.58 27.60
CA ALA A 164 -0.99 25.79 27.58
C ALA A 164 -1.81 27.09 27.60
N GLY A 165 -3.13 27.01 27.82
CA GLY A 165 -4.06 28.15 27.79
C GLY A 165 -4.97 28.21 29.03
N SER A 166 -4.39 28.17 30.24
CA SER A 166 -5.10 28.53 31.48
C SER A 166 -4.19 29.27 32.41
#